data_0acb31133f1bdc8216370ad08504b452
#
_entry.id   0acb31133f1bdc8216370ad08504b452
#
_cell.length_a   1.000
_cell.length_b   1.000
_cell.length_c   1.000
_cell.angle_alpha   90.00
_cell.angle_beta   90.00
_cell.angle_gamma   90.00
#
_symmetry.space_group_name_H-M   'P 1'
#
loop_
_entity.id
_entity.type
_entity.pdbx_description
1 polymer ?
#
loop_
_entity_poly.entity_id
_entity_poly.type
_entity_poly.pdbx_seq_one_letter_code
_entity_poly.pdbx_strand_id
1 'polypeptide(L)'
;GQWGASISYAGQMFGLPVRVYMVRVSYDQKVFRRSTMTAWGSEVIASPSELTKAGRDALAADKNCRGSLGLAISEAVEDAINDPNTCYTLGSVMNHVCMHQTVMGLECKKQLAKIDEYPDIVIGACGGGSSFSGIAFPFLSDKLYDEPKAKNLRCIAVEPTSCPSLTKGVFTYDFGDASGYTP
;
A
#
# COMPACT_ATOMS: atom_id res chain seq x y z
N GLY A 1 -0.07 -4.26 7.00
CA GLY A 1 1.31 -4.47 6.62
C GLY A 1 2.24 -3.36 7.09
N GLN A 2 3.12 -2.91 6.22
CA GLN A 2 4.10 -1.86 6.57
C GLN A 2 3.44 -0.52 6.89
N TRP A 3 2.41 -0.16 6.13
CA TRP A 3 1.68 1.07 6.39
C TRP A 3 1.01 1.06 7.77
N GLY A 4 0.35 -0.05 8.14
CA GLY A 4 -0.21 -0.19 9.47
C GLY A 4 0.83 0.04 10.58
N ALA A 5 2.03 -0.51 10.43
CA ALA A 5 3.11 -0.27 11.39
C ALA A 5 3.57 1.20 11.42
N SER A 6 3.71 1.84 10.25
CA SER A 6 4.12 3.24 10.16
C SER A 6 3.08 4.18 10.79
N ILE A 7 1.80 3.97 10.51
CA ILE A 7 0.74 4.83 11.06
C ILE A 7 0.52 4.56 12.56
N SER A 8 0.73 3.33 13.02
CA SER A 8 0.70 2.99 14.45
C SER A 8 1.77 3.73 15.22
N TYR A 9 2.99 3.78 14.68
CA TYR A 9 4.08 4.53 15.29
C TYR A 9 3.80 6.03 15.29
N ALA A 10 3.32 6.59 14.17
CA ALA A 10 2.92 7.99 14.11
C ALA A 10 1.79 8.30 15.09
N GLY A 11 0.79 7.44 15.20
CA GLY A 11 -0.30 7.58 16.17
C GLY A 11 0.20 7.67 17.60
N GLN A 12 1.15 6.81 17.98
CA GLN A 12 1.79 6.88 19.30
C GLN A 12 2.53 8.21 19.50
N MET A 13 3.28 8.67 18.50
CA MET A 13 4.05 9.93 18.60
C MET A 13 3.16 11.16 18.74
N PHE A 14 2.00 11.17 18.08
CA PHE A 14 1.10 12.32 18.04
C PHE A 14 -0.12 12.18 18.97
N GLY A 15 -0.20 11.10 19.73
CA GLY A 15 -1.32 10.85 20.65
C GLY A 15 -2.65 10.59 19.94
N LEU A 16 -2.62 10.03 18.73
CA LEU A 16 -3.79 9.70 17.95
C LEU A 16 -4.12 8.20 18.03
N PRO A 17 -5.36 7.82 18.33
CA PRO A 17 -5.77 6.43 18.30
C PRO A 17 -5.73 5.91 16.85
N VAL A 18 -5.24 4.69 16.68
CA VAL A 18 -5.12 4.06 15.36
C VAL A 18 -5.75 2.67 15.39
N ARG A 19 -6.60 2.40 14.38
CA ARG A 19 -7.16 1.07 14.10
C ARG A 19 -6.63 0.57 12.76
N VAL A 20 -6.12 -0.66 12.73
CA VAL A 20 -5.51 -1.27 11.55
C VAL A 20 -6.30 -2.52 11.16
N TYR A 21 -6.94 -2.50 10.00
CA TYR A 21 -7.49 -3.69 9.37
C TYR A 21 -6.40 -4.43 8.61
N MET A 22 -6.02 -5.59 9.10
CA MET A 22 -4.90 -6.36 8.56
C MET A 22 -5.43 -7.65 7.92
N VAL A 23 -5.12 -7.86 6.64
CA VAL A 23 -5.51 -9.10 5.92
C VAL A 23 -5.15 -10.33 6.76
N ARG A 24 -6.09 -11.25 6.98
CA ARG A 24 -5.96 -12.40 7.89
C ARG A 24 -4.70 -13.22 7.65
N VAL A 25 -4.37 -13.51 6.40
CA VAL A 25 -3.12 -14.21 6.05
C VAL A 25 -1.89 -13.49 6.62
N SER A 26 -1.85 -12.17 6.49
CA SER A 26 -0.74 -11.37 7.02
C SER A 26 -0.79 -11.24 8.54
N TYR A 27 -1.98 -11.18 9.11
CA TYR A 27 -2.21 -11.13 10.56
C TYR A 27 -1.66 -12.39 11.24
N ASP A 28 -1.88 -13.55 10.64
CA ASP A 28 -1.41 -14.83 11.17
C ASP A 28 0.09 -15.04 10.95
N GLN A 29 0.60 -14.68 9.77
CA GLN A 29 2.00 -14.91 9.41
C GLN A 29 2.98 -13.90 10.01
N LYS A 30 2.53 -12.66 10.26
CA LYS A 30 3.40 -11.55 10.69
C LYS A 30 3.13 -11.17 12.14
N VAL A 31 3.25 -12.13 13.04
CA VAL A 31 2.95 -11.98 14.48
C VAL A 31 3.74 -10.82 15.09
N PHE A 32 5.05 -10.72 14.82
CA PHE A 32 5.88 -9.65 15.40
C PHE A 32 5.44 -8.26 14.96
N ARG A 33 5.02 -8.10 13.70
CA ARG A 33 4.50 -6.82 13.22
C ARG A 33 3.21 -6.43 13.93
N ARG A 34 2.30 -7.39 14.11
CA ARG A 34 1.08 -7.21 14.90
C ARG A 34 1.40 -6.79 16.33
N SER A 35 2.30 -7.53 17.02
CA SER A 35 2.71 -7.21 18.37
C SER A 35 3.33 -5.82 18.48
N THR A 36 4.14 -5.40 17.51
CA THR A 36 4.72 -4.07 17.46
C THR A 36 3.66 -2.98 17.34
N MET A 37 2.68 -3.13 16.46
CA MET A 37 1.57 -2.18 16.33
C MET A 37 0.74 -2.09 17.62
N THR A 38 0.46 -3.23 18.26
CA THR A 38 -0.23 -3.28 19.55
C THR A 38 0.58 -2.61 20.66
N ALA A 39 1.89 -2.80 20.68
CA ALA A 39 2.79 -2.15 21.65
C ALA A 39 2.80 -0.61 21.48
N TRP A 40 2.56 -0.12 20.28
CA TRP A 40 2.37 1.32 19.99
C TRP A 40 0.95 1.82 20.24
N GLY A 41 0.11 1.00 20.88
CA GLY A 41 -1.24 1.38 21.28
C GLY A 41 -2.31 1.25 20.19
N SER A 42 -1.99 0.65 19.03
CA SER A 42 -2.97 0.47 17.97
C SER A 42 -3.85 -0.75 18.20
N GLU A 43 -5.11 -0.63 17.82
CA GLU A 43 -6.02 -1.76 17.68
C GLU A 43 -5.78 -2.44 16.33
N VAL A 44 -5.43 -3.74 16.33
CA VAL A 44 -5.13 -4.49 15.11
C VAL A 44 -6.16 -5.58 14.90
N ILE A 45 -6.94 -5.45 13.84
CA ILE A 45 -8.09 -6.30 13.51
C ILE A 45 -7.74 -7.18 12.33
N ALA A 46 -8.01 -8.49 12.45
CA ALA A 46 -7.89 -9.40 11.32
C ALA A 46 -9.08 -9.22 10.35
N SER A 47 -8.81 -8.91 9.08
CA SER A 47 -9.81 -8.79 8.03
C SER A 47 -9.91 -10.11 7.23
N PRO A 48 -11.12 -10.66 6.99
CA PRO A 48 -12.43 -10.11 7.36
C PRO A 48 -12.73 -10.20 8.85
N SER A 49 -13.51 -9.22 9.36
CA SER A 49 -13.95 -9.12 10.75
C SER A 49 -15.48 -9.09 10.85
N GLU A 50 -15.98 -9.26 12.05
CA GLU A 50 -17.42 -9.10 12.33
C GLU A 50 -17.83 -7.64 12.62
N LEU A 51 -16.89 -6.71 12.68
CA LEU A 51 -17.13 -5.31 13.03
C LEU A 51 -17.84 -4.56 11.92
N THR A 52 -17.54 -4.88 10.68
CA THR A 52 -18.08 -4.20 9.49
C THR A 52 -19.08 -5.07 8.76
N LYS A 53 -19.94 -4.46 7.94
CA LYS A 53 -20.85 -5.20 7.07
C LYS A 53 -20.07 -5.98 6.01
N ALA A 54 -19.07 -5.34 5.37
CA ALA A 54 -18.22 -5.99 4.37
C ALA A 54 -17.52 -7.24 4.92
N GLY A 55 -17.01 -7.18 6.15
CA GLY A 55 -16.39 -8.32 6.81
C GLY A 55 -17.37 -9.42 7.14
N ARG A 56 -18.55 -9.08 7.68
CA ARG A 56 -19.62 -10.08 7.98
C ARG A 56 -20.11 -10.79 6.73
N ASP A 57 -20.35 -10.05 5.63
CA ASP A 57 -20.81 -10.60 4.37
C ASP A 57 -19.78 -11.60 3.80
N ALA A 58 -18.49 -11.25 3.86
CA ALA A 58 -17.42 -12.15 3.45
C ALA A 58 -17.34 -13.42 4.31
N LEU A 59 -17.47 -13.30 5.63
CA LEU A 59 -17.49 -14.46 6.55
C LEU A 59 -18.74 -15.32 6.41
N ALA A 60 -19.87 -14.72 6.05
CA ALA A 60 -21.10 -15.45 5.75
C ALA A 60 -20.98 -16.26 4.46
N ALA A 61 -20.30 -15.70 3.45
CA ALA A 61 -20.04 -16.41 2.19
C ALA A 61 -19.01 -17.54 2.34
N ASP A 62 -17.93 -17.30 3.12
CA ASP A 62 -16.91 -18.29 3.43
C ASP A 62 -16.35 -18.05 4.85
N LYS A 63 -16.70 -18.94 5.78
CA LYS A 63 -16.22 -18.88 7.19
C LYS A 63 -14.69 -18.97 7.30
N ASN A 64 -14.02 -19.57 6.31
CA ASN A 64 -12.57 -19.71 6.25
C ASN A 64 -11.91 -18.64 5.38
N CYS A 65 -12.64 -17.59 5.02
CA CYS A 65 -12.14 -16.51 4.19
C CYS A 65 -10.82 -15.94 4.75
N ARG A 66 -9.77 -16.01 3.96
CA ARG A 66 -8.43 -15.53 4.33
C ARG A 66 -8.24 -14.05 4.13
N GLY A 67 -9.26 -13.38 3.59
CA GLY A 67 -9.25 -11.96 3.28
C GLY A 67 -8.43 -11.60 2.04
N SER A 68 -8.62 -10.37 1.62
CA SER A 68 -7.87 -9.74 0.53
C SER A 68 -7.53 -8.30 0.93
N LEU A 69 -6.63 -7.67 0.17
CA LEU A 69 -6.33 -6.25 0.40
C LEU A 69 -7.58 -5.38 0.17
N GLY A 70 -8.33 -5.63 -0.91
CA GLY A 70 -9.55 -4.89 -1.20
C GLY A 70 -10.58 -5.00 -0.08
N LEU A 71 -10.80 -6.22 0.46
CA LEU A 71 -11.72 -6.41 1.59
C LEU A 71 -11.26 -5.65 2.85
N ALA A 72 -9.98 -5.69 3.18
CA ALA A 72 -9.45 -4.94 4.32
C ALA A 72 -9.58 -3.42 4.13
N ILE A 73 -9.43 -2.92 2.90
CA ILE A 73 -9.69 -1.53 2.55
C ILE A 73 -11.18 -1.20 2.73
N SER A 74 -12.07 -2.04 2.21
CA SER A 74 -13.52 -1.87 2.34
C SER A 74 -13.96 -1.78 3.81
N GLU A 75 -13.43 -2.65 4.67
CA GLU A 75 -13.71 -2.60 6.11
C GLU A 75 -13.22 -1.30 6.75
N ALA A 76 -11.99 -0.87 6.42
CA ALA A 76 -11.43 0.37 6.98
C ALA A 76 -12.19 1.62 6.50
N VAL A 77 -12.62 1.65 5.24
CA VAL A 77 -13.43 2.75 4.68
C VAL A 77 -14.81 2.78 5.31
N GLU A 78 -15.48 1.62 5.45
CA GLU A 78 -16.80 1.51 6.11
C GLU A 78 -16.73 2.02 7.54
N ASP A 79 -15.71 1.62 8.30
CA ASP A 79 -15.50 2.07 9.68
C ASP A 79 -15.30 3.59 9.76
N ALA A 80 -14.48 4.15 8.87
CA ALA A 80 -14.23 5.59 8.84
C ALA A 80 -15.45 6.41 8.42
N ILE A 81 -16.29 5.91 7.52
CA ILE A 81 -17.54 6.61 7.12
C ILE A 81 -18.56 6.62 8.26
N ASN A 82 -18.59 5.57 9.08
CA ASN A 82 -19.54 5.44 10.16
C ASN A 82 -19.15 6.25 11.41
N ASP A 83 -17.93 6.77 11.51
CA ASP A 83 -17.48 7.62 12.60
C ASP A 83 -16.94 8.97 12.07
N PRO A 84 -17.66 10.08 12.29
CA PRO A 84 -17.26 11.41 11.79
C PRO A 84 -15.93 11.92 12.38
N ASN A 85 -15.43 11.32 13.45
CA ASN A 85 -14.15 11.67 14.06
C ASN A 85 -12.98 10.82 13.54
N THR A 86 -13.24 9.90 12.61
CA THR A 86 -12.25 8.99 12.06
C THR A 86 -11.89 9.37 10.64
N CYS A 87 -10.58 9.35 10.34
CA CYS A 87 -10.05 9.58 9.00
C CYS A 87 -9.45 8.28 8.47
N TYR A 88 -9.85 7.90 7.26
CA TYR A 88 -9.21 6.81 6.53
C TYR A 88 -7.85 7.24 5.99
N THR A 89 -6.87 6.35 6.06
CA THR A 89 -5.55 6.55 5.47
C THR A 89 -5.04 5.27 4.80
N LEU A 90 -4.39 5.44 3.66
CA LEU A 90 -3.83 4.37 2.84
C LEU A 90 -2.39 4.70 2.46
N GLY A 91 -1.50 3.71 2.50
CA GLY A 91 -0.07 3.87 2.23
C GLY A 91 0.36 3.53 0.81
N SER A 92 -0.58 3.43 -0.14
CA SER A 92 -0.32 3.16 -1.55
C SER A 92 -1.50 3.64 -2.41
N VAL A 93 -1.51 3.32 -3.71
CA VAL A 93 -2.62 3.57 -4.67
C VAL A 93 -2.84 5.04 -5.00
N MET A 94 -3.03 5.88 -3.99
CA MET A 94 -3.36 7.29 -4.15
C MET A 94 -2.21 8.09 -4.77
N ASN A 95 -2.53 9.03 -5.67
CA ASN A 95 -1.54 9.86 -6.37
C ASN A 95 -0.60 10.60 -5.40
N HIS A 96 -1.12 11.16 -4.31
CA HIS A 96 -0.31 11.85 -3.33
C HIS A 96 0.68 10.91 -2.62
N VAL A 97 0.29 9.65 -2.37
CA VAL A 97 1.20 8.64 -1.78
C VAL A 97 2.28 8.28 -2.78
N CYS A 98 1.93 8.03 -4.05
CA CYS A 98 2.89 7.76 -5.11
C CYS A 98 3.90 8.91 -5.25
N MET A 99 3.45 10.15 -5.17
CA MET A 99 4.29 11.35 -5.21
C MET A 99 5.23 11.43 -3.99
N HIS A 100 4.72 11.27 -2.78
CA HIS A 100 5.55 11.31 -1.57
C HIS A 100 6.61 10.21 -1.56
N GLN A 101 6.30 9.03 -2.07
CA GLN A 101 7.25 7.92 -2.16
C GLN A 101 8.42 8.22 -3.12
N THR A 102 8.30 9.19 -4.01
CA THR A 102 9.40 9.55 -4.93
C THR A 102 10.65 10.04 -4.21
N VAL A 103 10.57 10.39 -2.92
CA VAL A 103 11.75 10.66 -2.09
C VAL A 103 12.79 9.53 -2.18
N MET A 104 12.34 8.28 -2.31
CA MET A 104 13.22 7.11 -2.43
C MET A 104 14.10 7.19 -3.68
N GLY A 105 13.50 7.40 -4.85
CA GLY A 105 14.24 7.53 -6.11
C GLY A 105 15.08 8.81 -6.18
N LEU A 106 14.60 9.92 -5.59
CA LEU A 106 15.37 11.16 -5.49
C LEU A 106 16.63 10.99 -4.64
N GLU A 107 16.53 10.28 -3.52
CA GLU A 107 17.69 9.94 -2.69
C GLU A 107 18.64 8.98 -3.41
N CYS A 108 18.11 7.94 -4.07
CA CYS A 108 18.91 7.02 -4.88
C CYS A 108 19.73 7.76 -5.95
N LYS A 109 19.13 8.70 -6.66
CA LYS A 109 19.85 9.53 -7.64
C LYS A 109 21.01 10.30 -7.00
N LYS A 110 20.79 10.91 -5.84
CA LYS A 110 21.84 11.62 -5.10
C LYS A 110 22.95 10.70 -4.61
N GLN A 111 22.61 9.50 -4.18
CA GLN A 111 23.57 8.50 -3.72
C GLN A 111 24.42 7.98 -4.87
N LEU A 112 23.79 7.62 -6.00
CA LEU A 112 24.50 7.16 -7.20
C LEU A 112 25.40 8.23 -7.79
N ALA A 113 24.97 9.51 -7.78
CA ALA A 113 25.81 10.61 -8.24
C ALA A 113 27.11 10.78 -7.44
N LYS A 114 27.16 10.35 -6.15
CA LYS A 114 28.39 10.40 -5.35
C LYS A 114 29.47 9.42 -5.80
N ILE A 115 29.09 8.40 -6.54
CA ILE A 115 29.99 7.35 -7.08
C ILE A 115 30.05 7.40 -8.60
N ASP A 116 29.55 8.48 -9.20
CA ASP A 116 29.49 8.72 -10.64
C ASP A 116 28.80 7.59 -11.42
N GLU A 117 27.72 7.02 -10.85
CA GLU A 117 26.94 5.94 -11.43
C GLU A 117 25.51 6.38 -11.79
N TYR A 118 24.94 5.72 -12.79
CA TYR A 118 23.54 5.84 -13.19
C TYR A 118 22.98 4.48 -13.61
N PRO A 119 21.75 4.10 -13.21
CA PRO A 119 21.25 2.77 -13.49
C PRO A 119 20.81 2.60 -14.96
N ASP A 120 21.11 1.48 -15.55
CA ASP A 120 20.53 1.04 -16.82
C ASP A 120 19.10 0.49 -16.63
N ILE A 121 18.86 -0.13 -15.47
CA ILE A 121 17.59 -0.77 -15.17
C ILE A 121 17.17 -0.43 -13.74
N VAL A 122 15.93 0.05 -13.59
CA VAL A 122 15.25 0.23 -12.29
C VAL A 122 14.13 -0.80 -12.18
N ILE A 123 14.18 -1.63 -11.16
CA ILE A 123 13.19 -2.68 -10.93
C ILE A 123 12.46 -2.39 -9.61
N GLY A 124 11.14 -2.40 -9.63
CA GLY A 124 10.33 -2.16 -8.43
C GLY A 124 9.10 -3.05 -8.36
N ALA A 125 8.71 -3.43 -7.15
CA ALA A 125 7.47 -4.14 -6.91
C ALA A 125 6.26 -3.21 -7.12
N CYS A 126 5.23 -3.74 -7.77
CA CYS A 126 3.98 -3.04 -8.01
C CYS A 126 2.80 -3.85 -7.45
N GLY A 127 2.42 -3.54 -6.21
CA GLY A 127 1.14 -3.93 -5.65
C GLY A 127 0.15 -2.78 -5.85
N GLY A 128 0.05 -1.87 -4.87
CA GLY A 128 -0.71 -0.62 -5.04
C GLY A 128 0.01 0.48 -5.86
N GLY A 129 1.23 0.24 -6.31
CA GLY A 129 1.98 1.12 -7.21
C GLY A 129 2.96 2.08 -6.53
N SER A 130 2.81 2.41 -5.25
CA SER A 130 3.63 3.42 -4.60
C SER A 130 5.11 3.03 -4.46
N SER A 131 5.43 1.75 -4.29
CA SER A 131 6.82 1.29 -4.23
C SER A 131 7.53 1.46 -5.58
N PHE A 132 6.86 1.07 -6.68
CA PHE A 132 7.39 1.24 -8.02
C PHE A 132 7.51 2.73 -8.39
N SER A 133 6.44 3.52 -8.19
CA SER A 133 6.48 4.95 -8.48
C SER A 133 7.56 5.66 -7.68
N GLY A 134 7.71 5.31 -6.40
CA GLY A 134 8.70 5.89 -5.51
C GLY A 134 10.13 5.74 -6.00
N ILE A 135 10.50 4.55 -6.49
CA ILE A 135 11.84 4.32 -6.99
C ILE A 135 12.02 4.73 -8.45
N ALA A 136 11.02 4.50 -9.31
CA ALA A 136 11.19 4.62 -10.75
C ALA A 136 10.89 6.02 -11.31
N PHE A 137 9.90 6.74 -10.77
CA PHE A 137 9.45 8.01 -11.35
C PHE A 137 10.52 9.09 -11.41
N PRO A 138 11.41 9.28 -10.41
CA PRO A 138 12.51 10.23 -10.52
C PRO A 138 13.49 9.92 -11.66
N PHE A 139 13.71 8.64 -11.97
CA PHE A 139 14.53 8.22 -13.11
C PHE A 139 13.78 8.32 -14.44
N LEU A 140 12.49 7.97 -14.45
CA LEU A 140 11.64 8.17 -15.63
C LEU A 140 11.50 9.65 -16.00
N SER A 141 11.50 10.54 -15.02
CA SER A 141 11.54 11.99 -15.24
C SER A 141 12.77 12.38 -16.07
N ASP A 142 13.97 11.88 -15.74
CA ASP A 142 15.17 12.14 -16.53
C ASP A 142 15.00 11.66 -17.98
N LYS A 143 14.37 10.51 -18.17
CA LYS A 143 14.10 9.97 -19.52
C LYS A 143 13.08 10.81 -20.28
N LEU A 144 12.06 11.33 -19.62
CA LEU A 144 11.04 12.19 -20.22
C LEU A 144 11.58 13.57 -20.63
N TYR A 145 12.62 14.04 -19.93
CA TYR A 145 13.32 15.30 -20.26
C TYR A 145 14.56 15.08 -21.14
N ASP A 146 14.68 13.91 -21.77
CA ASP A 146 15.77 13.56 -22.70
C ASP A 146 17.19 13.71 -22.12
N GLU A 147 17.33 13.49 -20.81
CA GLU A 147 18.66 13.49 -20.18
C GLU A 147 19.54 12.39 -20.81
N PRO A 148 20.76 12.72 -21.32
CA PRO A 148 21.59 11.75 -22.06
C PRO A 148 21.88 10.45 -21.30
N LYS A 149 22.06 10.54 -19.97
CA LYS A 149 22.32 9.40 -19.08
C LYS A 149 21.13 8.45 -18.96
N ALA A 150 19.90 8.94 -19.21
CA ALA A 150 18.68 8.15 -19.09
C ALA A 150 18.22 7.53 -20.44
N LYS A 151 18.94 7.76 -21.53
CA LYS A 151 18.54 7.32 -22.88
C LYS A 151 18.18 5.83 -22.95
N ASN A 152 19.01 4.98 -22.34
CA ASN A 152 18.85 3.53 -22.36
C ASN A 152 18.12 2.98 -21.13
N LEU A 153 17.71 3.85 -20.21
CA LEU A 153 17.05 3.45 -18.96
C LEU A 153 15.80 2.62 -19.25
N ARG A 154 15.69 1.51 -18.54
CA ARG A 154 14.51 0.65 -18.50
C ARG A 154 13.96 0.63 -17.09
N CYS A 155 12.64 0.85 -16.94
CA CYS A 155 11.95 0.67 -15.66
C CYS A 155 11.03 -0.55 -15.77
N ILE A 156 11.15 -1.47 -14.82
CA ILE A 156 10.43 -2.76 -14.81
C ILE A 156 9.58 -2.82 -13.55
N ALA A 157 8.26 -2.80 -13.72
CA ALA A 157 7.31 -3.06 -12.64
C ALA A 157 7.10 -4.57 -12.51
N VAL A 158 7.24 -5.09 -11.29
CA VAL A 158 7.08 -6.52 -10.99
C VAL A 158 5.83 -6.71 -10.13
N GLU A 159 4.92 -7.54 -10.61
CA GLU A 159 3.69 -7.89 -9.91
C GLU A 159 3.54 -9.40 -9.68
N PRO A 160 2.75 -9.85 -8.69
CA PRO A 160 2.52 -11.26 -8.46
C PRO A 160 1.60 -11.85 -9.54
N THR A 161 1.88 -13.07 -9.98
CA THR A 161 1.03 -13.79 -10.94
C THR A 161 -0.39 -14.07 -10.43
N SER A 162 -0.56 -14.08 -9.11
CA SER A 162 -1.87 -14.23 -8.45
C SER A 162 -2.75 -12.99 -8.51
N CYS A 163 -2.15 -11.81 -8.78
CA CYS A 163 -2.87 -10.55 -8.92
C CYS A 163 -2.21 -9.70 -10.03
N PRO A 164 -2.35 -10.07 -11.32
CA PRO A 164 -1.65 -9.47 -12.44
C PRO A 164 -2.34 -8.20 -12.95
N SER A 165 -2.48 -7.20 -12.09
CA SER A 165 -3.26 -5.98 -12.36
C SER A 165 -2.72 -5.17 -13.54
N LEU A 166 -1.39 -5.09 -13.69
CA LEU A 166 -0.76 -4.32 -14.78
C LEU A 166 -0.81 -5.05 -16.12
N THR A 167 -0.64 -6.38 -16.13
CA THR A 167 -0.52 -7.16 -17.37
C THR A 167 -1.85 -7.71 -17.86
N LYS A 168 -2.81 -7.99 -16.98
CA LYS A 168 -4.10 -8.61 -17.30
C LYS A 168 -5.31 -7.85 -16.74
N GLY A 169 -5.09 -6.84 -15.90
CA GLY A 169 -6.16 -6.03 -15.34
C GLY A 169 -6.81 -5.15 -16.39
N VAL A 170 -8.09 -4.81 -16.16
CA VAL A 170 -8.80 -3.78 -16.91
C VAL A 170 -8.69 -2.46 -16.16
N PHE A 171 -8.72 -1.34 -16.88
CA PHE A 171 -8.71 -0.01 -16.26
C PHE A 171 -10.10 0.29 -15.69
N THR A 172 -10.33 -0.17 -14.49
CA THR A 172 -11.58 0.02 -13.74
C THR A 172 -11.28 -0.04 -12.25
N TYR A 173 -12.27 0.33 -11.44
CA TYR A 173 -12.16 0.15 -9.99
C TYR A 173 -11.95 -1.33 -9.64
N ASP A 174 -11.23 -1.55 -8.56
CA ASP A 174 -10.96 -2.91 -8.06
C ASP A 174 -12.28 -3.60 -7.73
N PHE A 175 -12.52 -4.74 -8.35
CA PHE A 175 -13.65 -5.61 -8.04
C PHE A 175 -13.56 -6.22 -6.62
N GLY A 176 -12.44 -6.01 -5.92
CA GLY A 176 -12.28 -6.32 -4.51
C GLY A 176 -12.94 -5.32 -3.56
N ASP A 177 -13.51 -4.20 -4.04
CA ASP A 177 -14.29 -3.27 -3.23
C ASP A 177 -15.64 -3.88 -2.86
N ALA A 178 -15.69 -4.54 -1.70
CA ALA A 178 -16.89 -5.20 -1.19
C ALA A 178 -17.88 -4.23 -0.53
N SER A 179 -17.45 -3.01 -0.19
CA SER A 179 -18.31 -2.00 0.43
C SER A 179 -19.06 -1.14 -0.58
N GLY A 180 -18.59 -1.06 -1.83
CA GLY A 180 -19.14 -0.21 -2.86
C GLY A 180 -18.85 1.29 -2.66
N TYR A 181 -17.94 1.62 -1.76
CA TYR A 181 -17.46 2.98 -1.54
C TYR A 181 -16.26 3.23 -2.46
N THR A 182 -16.53 3.73 -3.64
CA THR A 182 -15.47 4.21 -4.54
C THR A 182 -14.99 5.58 -4.10
N PRO A 183 -13.68 5.82 -4.00
CA PRO A 183 -13.15 7.16 -3.72
C PRO A 183 -13.41 8.14 -4.86
#